data_9c11a7f086384022d21a7c2203421161
#
_entry.id   9c11a7f086384022d21a7c2203421161
#
_cell.length_a   1.000
_cell.length_b   1.000
_cell.length_c   1.000
_cell.angle_alpha   90.00
_cell.angle_beta   90.00
_cell.angle_gamma   90.00
#
_symmetry.space_group_name_H-M   'P 1'
#
loop_
_entity.id
_entity.type
_entity.pdbx_description
1 polymer ?
#
loop_
_entity_poly.entity_id
_entity_poly.type
_entity_poly.pdbx_seq_one_letter_code
_entity_poly.pdbx_strand_id
1 'polypeptide(L)'
;FAIFLLVGCSKDDDGGSNSPSTYEIVFKAEASAGCTLNASSYGYDSTISTVSSIGGTTWTSPTITAPSSANVAAISMNAMGSNPASTLKVQIYVNGVLKKEGTSIGTALSAIAQHPLN
;
A
#
# COMPACT_ATOMS: atom_id res chain seq x y z
N PHE A 1 -14.31 11.07 -22.38
CA PHE A 1 -14.64 11.21 -22.23
C PHE A 1 -15.12 11.15 -22.37
N ALA A 2 -14.62 11.46 -22.64
CA ALA A 2 -15.23 11.52 -22.24
C ALA A 2 -15.87 11.44 -22.48
N ILE A 3 -15.87 11.72 -22.52
CA ILE A 3 -16.50 11.72 -22.35
C ILE A 3 -16.95 11.46 -22.42
N PHE A 4 -16.66 11.48 -22.10
CA PHE A 4 -17.06 11.39 -21.96
C PHE A 4 -17.30 11.31 -21.77
N LEU A 5 -17.18 11.43 -22.00
CA LEU A 5 -17.49 11.45 -21.58
C LEU A 5 -17.86 11.33 -21.33
N LEU A 6 -17.71 11.45 -21.29
CA LEU A 6 -18.03 11.42 -20.76
C LEU A 6 -18.39 11.25 -20.57
N VAL A 7 -18.22 11.24 -20.69
CA VAL A 7 -18.55 11.18 -20.02
C VAL A 7 -18.90 10.92 -19.73
N GLY A 8 -18.66 11.01 -19.98
CA GLY A 8 -18.79 10.71 -19.04
C GLY A 8 -19.07 10.56 -18.81
N CYS A 9 -19.12 10.33 -18.80
CA CYS A 9 -19.41 10.28 -17.91
C CYS A 9 -19.85 9.92 -17.61
N SER A 10 -19.27 9.62 -17.37
CA SER A 10 -19.78 9.35 -16.46
C SER A 10 -20.40 9.14 -16.27
N LYS A 11 -20.35 8.99 -16.01
CA LYS A 11 -21.06 8.75 -15.29
C LYS A 11 -21.76 8.80 -14.87
N ASP A 12 -21.71 8.78 -15.01
CA ASP A 12 -22.54 8.88 -14.24
C ASP A 12 -23.31 8.97 -13.95
N ASP A 13 -23.50 9.09 -13.85
CA ASP A 13 -24.30 9.25 -13.18
C ASP A 13 -25.03 9.54 -12.81
N ASP A 14 -24.89 9.52 -12.56
CA ASP A 14 -25.55 9.90 -11.93
C ASP A 14 -25.88 10.58 -11.46
N GLY A 15 -25.78 10.48 -11.68
CA GLY A 15 -25.74 11.42 -10.98
C GLY A 15 -25.46 11.47 -10.15
N GLY A 16 -25.68 11.45 -10.08
CA GLY A 16 -25.45 11.38 -8.81
C GLY A 16 -24.24 11.83 -8.20
N SER A 17 -24.06 11.39 -7.01
CA SER A 17 -22.89 11.72 -6.23
C SER A 17 -21.63 11.33 -6.94
N ASN A 18 -20.62 12.18 -6.85
CA ASN A 18 -19.33 11.91 -7.43
C ASN A 18 -18.27 11.60 -6.40
N SER A 19 -18.67 11.48 -5.12
CA SER A 19 -17.74 11.06 -4.09
C SER A 19 -17.39 9.59 -4.28
N PRO A 20 -16.11 9.22 -4.21
CA PRO A 20 -15.79 7.80 -4.24
C PRO A 20 -16.39 7.11 -3.03
N SER A 21 -17.00 5.98 -3.26
CA SER A 21 -17.57 5.18 -2.18
C SER A 21 -16.53 4.26 -1.55
N THR A 22 -15.34 4.17 -2.15
CA THR A 22 -14.28 3.29 -1.67
C THR A 22 -12.91 3.89 -1.97
N TYR A 23 -11.90 3.35 -1.27
CA TYR A 23 -10.50 3.62 -1.56
C TYR A 23 -9.89 2.34 -2.12
N GLU A 24 -9.09 2.46 -3.17
CA GLU A 24 -8.31 1.35 -3.71
C GLU A 24 -6.89 1.47 -3.21
N ILE A 25 -6.50 0.56 -2.31
CA ILE A 25 -5.23 0.65 -1.60
C ILE A 25 -4.31 -0.47 -2.06
N VAL A 26 -3.08 -0.10 -2.42
CA VAL A 26 -2.03 -1.06 -2.77
C VAL A 26 -0.81 -0.75 -1.92
N PHE A 27 -0.22 -1.80 -1.35
CA PHE A 27 0.99 -1.68 -0.56
C PHE A 27 2.15 -2.29 -1.34
N LYS A 28 3.32 -1.66 -1.26
CA LYS A 28 4.52 -2.15 -1.93
C LYS A 28 5.69 -2.14 -0.96
N ALA A 29 6.62 -3.04 -1.19
CA ALA A 29 7.85 -3.10 -0.42
C ALA A 29 9.01 -3.37 -1.36
N GLU A 30 10.16 -2.75 -1.06
CA GLU A 30 11.37 -2.90 -1.84
C GLU A 30 12.57 -2.89 -0.92
N ALA A 31 13.44 -3.88 -1.05
CA ALA A 31 14.68 -3.96 -0.28
C ALA A 31 15.88 -3.89 -1.21
N SER A 32 17.03 -3.49 -0.67
CA SER A 32 18.25 -3.42 -1.45
C SER A 32 18.74 -4.82 -1.82
N ALA A 33 19.67 -4.88 -2.79
CA ALA A 33 20.16 -6.16 -3.31
C ALA A 33 20.72 -7.03 -2.19
N GLY A 34 20.46 -8.33 -2.28
CA GLY A 34 20.93 -9.30 -1.31
C GLY A 34 20.02 -9.50 -0.09
N CYS A 35 19.00 -8.67 0.04
CA CYS A 35 18.03 -8.79 1.14
C CYS A 35 16.98 -9.84 0.82
N THR A 36 16.25 -10.25 1.85
CA THR A 36 15.13 -11.18 1.69
C THR A 36 13.94 -10.66 2.47
N LEU A 37 12.83 -10.41 1.79
CA LEU A 37 11.58 -10.02 2.44
C LEU A 37 11.00 -11.23 3.16
N ASN A 38 10.59 -11.06 4.41
CA ASN A 38 10.08 -12.15 5.24
C ASN A 38 8.56 -12.13 5.36
N ALA A 39 8.01 -11.12 6.04
CA ALA A 39 6.59 -11.11 6.36
C ALA A 39 6.08 -9.69 6.40
N SER A 40 4.79 -9.53 6.16
CA SER A 40 4.14 -8.23 6.20
C SER A 40 2.75 -8.35 6.79
N SER A 41 2.34 -7.29 7.52
CA SER A 41 0.95 -7.08 7.91
C SER A 41 0.51 -5.78 7.27
N TYR A 42 -0.66 -5.80 6.64
CA TYR A 42 -1.12 -4.62 5.90
C TYR A 42 -2.64 -4.60 5.86
N GLY A 43 -3.20 -3.40 5.70
CA GLY A 43 -4.64 -3.27 5.62
C GLY A 43 -5.10 -1.88 6.02
N TYR A 44 -6.36 -1.78 6.43
CA TYR A 44 -6.95 -0.54 6.90
C TYR A 44 -7.72 -0.80 8.19
N ASP A 45 -7.67 0.15 9.10
CA ASP A 45 -8.34 0.07 10.41
C ASP A 45 -7.98 -1.25 11.09
N SER A 46 -8.98 -2.04 11.48
CA SER A 46 -8.76 -3.35 12.10
C SER A 46 -8.81 -4.50 11.10
N THR A 47 -9.01 -4.21 9.81
CA THR A 47 -9.04 -5.23 8.76
C THR A 47 -7.64 -5.42 8.22
N ILE A 48 -6.90 -6.34 8.84
CA ILE A 48 -5.48 -6.53 8.57
C ILE A 48 -5.26 -7.92 7.98
N SER A 49 -4.50 -7.96 6.90
CA SER A 49 -4.05 -9.19 6.27
C SER A 49 -2.57 -9.41 6.58
N THR A 50 -2.16 -10.67 6.61
CA THR A 50 -0.74 -11.00 6.81
C THR A 50 -0.26 -11.93 5.72
N VAL A 51 1.03 -11.81 5.39
CA VAL A 51 1.70 -12.68 4.43
C VAL A 51 3.07 -13.02 5.00
N SER A 52 3.51 -14.24 4.76
CA SER A 52 4.81 -14.70 5.26
C SER A 52 5.55 -15.43 4.15
N SER A 53 6.83 -15.69 4.38
CA SER A 53 7.69 -16.40 3.43
C SER A 53 7.67 -15.76 2.04
N ILE A 54 7.77 -14.41 2.03
CA ILE A 54 7.65 -13.65 0.78
C ILE A 54 8.80 -13.97 -0.15
N GLY A 55 10.05 -13.81 0.32
CA GLY A 55 11.22 -14.01 -0.51
C GLY A 55 11.49 -12.84 -1.43
N GLY A 56 12.71 -12.80 -2.00
CA GLY A 56 13.08 -11.75 -2.94
C GLY A 56 13.23 -10.39 -2.31
N THR A 57 13.33 -9.36 -3.16
CA THR A 57 13.55 -7.97 -2.72
C THR A 57 12.38 -7.05 -3.00
N THR A 58 11.34 -7.51 -3.71
CA THR A 58 10.17 -6.69 -4.02
C THR A 58 8.90 -7.45 -3.73
N TRP A 59 7.86 -6.70 -3.36
CA TRP A 59 6.54 -7.28 -3.09
C TRP A 59 5.47 -6.22 -3.32
N THR A 60 4.34 -6.67 -3.87
CA THR A 60 3.17 -5.81 -4.08
C THR A 60 1.95 -6.56 -3.59
N SER A 61 1.14 -5.90 -2.77
CA SER A 61 -0.08 -6.49 -2.25
C SER A 61 -1.16 -6.58 -3.33
N PRO A 62 -2.14 -7.46 -3.16
CA PRO A 62 -3.38 -7.33 -3.94
C PRO A 62 -4.02 -5.98 -3.66
N THR A 63 -4.83 -5.50 -4.59
CA THR A 63 -5.59 -4.27 -4.38
C THR A 63 -6.63 -4.53 -3.29
N ILE A 64 -6.65 -3.65 -2.29
CA ILE A 64 -7.61 -3.72 -1.19
C ILE A 64 -8.63 -2.61 -1.39
N THR A 65 -9.90 -2.97 -1.38
CA THR A 65 -10.98 -2.00 -1.48
C THR A 65 -11.50 -1.69 -0.08
N ALA A 66 -11.26 -0.47 0.38
CA ALA A 66 -11.69 -0.01 1.70
C ALA A 66 -12.90 0.91 1.54
N PRO A 67 -13.85 0.88 2.49
CA PRO A 67 -15.03 1.77 2.42
C PRO A 67 -14.62 3.22 2.63
N SER A 68 -15.47 4.14 2.18
CA SER A 68 -15.21 5.58 2.35
C SER A 68 -15.13 5.99 3.82
N SER A 69 -15.66 5.17 4.73
CA SER A 69 -15.58 5.42 6.16
C SER A 69 -14.26 4.95 6.79
N ALA A 70 -13.38 4.32 6.02
CA ALA A 70 -12.10 3.87 6.54
C ALA A 70 -11.26 5.05 7.01
N ASN A 71 -10.51 4.87 8.08
CA ASN A 71 -9.77 5.94 8.74
C ASN A 71 -8.29 5.95 8.39
N VAL A 72 -7.64 4.78 8.38
CA VAL A 72 -6.20 4.72 8.22
C VAL A 72 -5.79 3.46 7.48
N ALA A 73 -4.85 3.60 6.55
CA ALA A 73 -4.17 2.48 5.91
C ALA A 73 -2.79 2.32 6.56
N ALA A 74 -2.35 1.09 6.74
CA ALA A 74 -1.11 0.80 7.43
C ALA A 74 -0.44 -0.43 6.87
N ILE A 75 0.89 -0.43 6.89
CA ILE A 75 1.70 -1.59 6.52
C ILE A 75 2.90 -1.68 7.46
N SER A 76 3.25 -2.90 7.84
CA SER A 76 4.53 -3.20 8.45
C SER A 76 5.17 -4.34 7.67
N MET A 77 6.49 -4.31 7.53
CA MET A 77 7.24 -5.30 6.76
C MET A 77 8.51 -5.63 7.48
N ASN A 78 8.82 -6.92 7.56
CA ASN A 78 10.07 -7.42 8.11
C ASN A 78 10.90 -8.04 7.00
N ALA A 79 12.20 -7.83 7.06
CA ALA A 79 13.12 -8.38 6.07
C ALA A 79 14.47 -8.65 6.71
N MET A 80 15.26 -9.49 6.06
CA MET A 80 16.65 -9.74 6.44
C MET A 80 17.54 -8.95 5.50
N GLY A 81 18.40 -8.10 6.06
CA GLY A 81 19.40 -7.40 5.29
C GLY A 81 20.65 -8.24 5.10
N SER A 82 21.40 -7.94 4.06
CA SER A 82 22.65 -8.65 3.76
C SER A 82 23.87 -8.01 4.43
N ASN A 83 23.74 -6.75 4.89
CA ASN A 83 24.82 -6.02 5.57
C ASN A 83 24.22 -4.83 6.30
N PRO A 84 25.02 -4.12 7.13
CA PRO A 84 24.49 -3.00 7.90
C PRO A 84 23.99 -1.81 7.08
N ALA A 85 24.31 -1.74 5.79
CA ALA A 85 23.83 -0.68 4.92
C ALA A 85 22.61 -1.10 4.11
N SER A 86 22.08 -2.31 4.30
CA SER A 86 20.88 -2.77 3.62
C SER A 86 19.69 -1.88 3.97
N THR A 87 18.76 -1.71 3.03
CA THR A 87 17.60 -0.84 3.20
C THR A 87 16.32 -1.57 2.87
N LEU A 88 15.24 -1.13 3.50
CA LEU A 88 13.90 -1.58 3.21
C LEU A 88 13.00 -0.38 3.12
N LYS A 89 12.15 -0.31 2.10
CA LYS A 89 11.17 0.74 1.91
C LYS A 89 9.80 0.11 1.75
N VAL A 90 8.81 0.66 2.45
CA VAL A 90 7.40 0.30 2.26
C VAL A 90 6.66 1.52 1.78
N GLN A 91 5.62 1.30 0.97
CA GLN A 91 4.86 2.38 0.34
C GLN A 91 3.38 2.08 0.41
N ILE A 92 2.57 3.14 0.59
CA ILE A 92 1.12 3.05 0.56
C ILE A 92 0.62 3.88 -0.62
N TYR A 93 -0.08 3.22 -1.55
CA TYR A 93 -0.73 3.87 -2.67
C TYR A 93 -2.24 3.86 -2.44
N VAL A 94 -2.88 5.00 -2.66
CA VAL A 94 -4.34 5.12 -2.57
C VAL A 94 -4.83 5.70 -3.89
N ASN A 95 -5.73 4.96 -4.54
CA ASN A 95 -6.28 5.33 -5.85
C ASN A 95 -5.18 5.63 -6.87
N GLY A 96 -4.10 4.82 -6.84
CA GLY A 96 -3.01 4.92 -7.79
C GLY A 96 -1.96 5.97 -7.45
N VAL A 97 -2.11 6.68 -6.33
CA VAL A 97 -1.20 7.76 -5.95
C VAL A 97 -0.41 7.36 -4.71
N LEU A 98 0.91 7.54 -4.76
CA LEU A 98 1.78 7.29 -3.60
C LEU A 98 1.44 8.30 -2.49
N LYS A 99 1.07 7.82 -1.31
CA LYS A 99 0.66 8.66 -0.19
C LYS A 99 1.65 8.65 0.96
N LYS A 100 2.37 7.54 1.17
CA LYS A 100 3.24 7.42 2.32
C LYS A 100 4.34 6.41 2.06
N GLU A 101 5.51 6.65 2.64
CA GLU A 101 6.64 5.72 2.63
C GLU A 101 7.20 5.56 4.03
N GLY A 102 7.73 4.39 4.31
CA GLY A 102 8.51 4.13 5.52
C GLY A 102 9.78 3.41 5.12
N THR A 103 10.86 3.64 5.86
CA THR A 103 12.17 3.05 5.53
C THR A 103 12.82 2.48 6.77
N SER A 104 13.75 1.54 6.53
CA SER A 104 14.56 0.91 7.58
C SER A 104 15.94 0.62 7.01
N ILE A 105 16.95 0.61 7.86
CA ILE A 105 18.35 0.36 7.49
C ILE A 105 18.95 -0.64 8.47
N GLY A 106 19.72 -1.61 7.97
CA GLY A 106 20.44 -2.55 8.82
C GLY A 106 20.30 -3.98 8.37
N THR A 107 20.74 -4.90 9.23
CA THR A 107 20.64 -6.33 8.96
C THR A 107 19.29 -6.91 9.38
N ALA A 108 18.66 -6.31 10.40
CA ALA A 108 17.31 -6.67 10.80
C ALA A 108 16.40 -5.52 10.38
N LEU A 109 15.66 -5.70 9.30
CA LEU A 109 14.88 -4.62 8.70
C LEU A 109 13.43 -4.72 9.14
N SER A 110 12.87 -3.58 9.55
CA SER A 110 11.46 -3.47 9.92
C SER A 110 10.98 -2.07 9.56
N ALA A 111 10.14 -1.98 8.54
CA ALA A 111 9.62 -0.69 8.07
C ALA A 111 8.11 -0.63 8.29
N ILE A 112 7.63 0.54 8.67
CA ILE A 112 6.22 0.78 8.98
C ILE A 112 5.81 2.07 8.29
N ALA A 113 4.58 2.08 7.74
CA ALA A 113 3.99 3.29 7.20
C ALA A 113 2.50 3.31 7.53
N GLN A 114 1.97 4.49 7.78
CA GLN A 114 0.55 4.72 8.04
C GLN A 114 0.12 5.97 7.32
N HIS A 115 -1.09 5.96 6.79
CA HIS A 115 -1.63 7.12 6.08
C HIS A 115 -3.11 7.28 6.42
N PRO A 116 -3.51 8.45 6.93
CA PRO A 116 -4.93 8.71 7.20
C PRO A 116 -5.70 8.79 5.87
N LEU A 117 -6.88 8.17 5.84
CA LEU A 117 -7.70 8.12 4.63
C LEU A 117 -8.75 9.21 4.60
N ASN A 118 -9.08 9.79 5.75
CA ASN A 118 -10.07 10.87 5.78
C ASN A 118 -9.65 12.02 6.70
#